data_a8c490cb789f74f913dd132ebe1ac8ae
#
_entry.id   a8c490cb789f74f913dd132ebe1ac8ae
#
_cell.length_a   1.000
_cell.length_b   1.000
_cell.length_c   1.000
_cell.angle_alpha   90.00
_cell.angle_beta   90.00
_cell.angle_gamma   90.00
#
_symmetry.space_group_name_H-M   'P 1'
#
loop_
_entity.id
_entity.type
_entity.pdbx_description
1 polymer ?
#
loop_
_entity_poly.entity_id
_entity_poly.type
_entity_poly.pdbx_seq_one_letter_code
_entity_poly.pdbx_strand_id
1 'polypeptide(L)'
;LARQGGRTEDEAALRAAWYLRRDGDDPGPGGRILKAWRHLGERAAMLSKDWTINLSALFEVRFGDALDDVVMQAAKLAVGQGSAVAAAAEVAAASLHFVPQCEPLALWLADMVLAHRLKWPMAAPLIASQIRRGDLRAAGKAGAADEVWPKACALAYARAAASAADLYVDLVRRADRLLVAAPKLRGKDADTMVAILIMEDAQPAGAGKTASDRSSRRLFERLVALGAVRELTGRPTFRLYGL
;
A
#
# COMPACT_ATOMS: atom_id res chain seq x y z
N LEU A 1 6.59 -3.98 -0.47
CA LEU A 1 5.83 -4.38 -1.67
C LEU A 1 6.76 -4.73 -2.84
N ALA A 2 7.74 -3.88 -3.20
CA ALA A 2 8.70 -4.16 -4.27
C ALA A 2 9.43 -5.52 -4.10
N ARG A 3 9.81 -5.84 -2.87
CA ARG A 3 10.46 -7.14 -2.55
C ARG A 3 9.58 -8.35 -2.83
N GLN A 4 8.26 -8.22 -2.82
CA GLN A 4 7.30 -9.31 -3.03
C GLN A 4 7.04 -9.58 -4.50
N GLY A 5 7.15 -8.56 -5.36
CA GLY A 5 7.05 -8.71 -6.81
C GLY A 5 8.24 -9.40 -7.47
N GLY A 6 9.21 -9.92 -6.70
CA GLY A 6 10.38 -10.63 -7.24
C GLY A 6 11.42 -9.73 -7.91
N ARG A 7 11.22 -8.41 -7.93
CA ARG A 7 12.10 -7.42 -8.53
C ARG A 7 12.69 -6.51 -7.46
N THR A 8 13.93 -6.13 -7.62
CA THR A 8 14.60 -5.07 -6.86
C THR A 8 14.27 -3.70 -7.47
N GLU A 9 12.97 -3.40 -7.65
CA GLU A 9 12.59 -2.08 -8.13
C GLU A 9 12.82 -1.08 -6.99
N ASP A 10 13.50 0.00 -7.31
CA ASP A 10 13.71 1.13 -6.40
C ASP A 10 12.36 1.79 -6.08
N GLU A 11 12.19 2.25 -4.85
CA GLU A 11 10.98 2.95 -4.41
C GLU A 11 10.65 4.15 -5.29
N ALA A 12 11.66 4.91 -5.73
CA ALA A 12 11.50 6.02 -6.63
C ALA A 12 10.97 5.59 -8.01
N ALA A 13 11.42 4.43 -8.53
CA ALA A 13 10.95 3.88 -9.79
C ALA A 13 9.48 3.44 -9.70
N LEU A 14 9.09 2.77 -8.61
CA LEU A 14 7.68 2.37 -8.37
C LEU A 14 6.76 3.59 -8.25
N ARG A 15 7.20 4.61 -7.52
CA ARG A 15 6.46 5.87 -7.36
C ARG A 15 6.31 6.57 -8.72
N ALA A 16 7.37 6.64 -9.51
CA ALA A 16 7.33 7.21 -10.85
C ALA A 16 6.38 6.43 -11.77
N ALA A 17 6.44 5.10 -11.78
CA ALA A 17 5.55 4.26 -12.57
C ALA A 17 4.07 4.44 -12.19
N TRP A 18 3.78 4.72 -10.92
CA TRP A 18 2.42 4.95 -10.44
C TRP A 18 1.90 6.35 -10.78
N TYR A 19 2.66 7.40 -10.44
CA TYR A 19 2.17 8.79 -10.54
C TYR A 19 2.37 9.45 -11.89
N LEU A 20 3.28 8.94 -12.73
CA LEU A 20 3.58 9.52 -14.05
C LEU A 20 2.95 8.74 -15.21
N ARG A 21 2.22 7.66 -14.93
CA ARG A 21 1.48 6.92 -15.96
C ARG A 21 0.30 7.74 -16.47
N ARG A 22 -0.14 7.47 -17.69
CA ARG A 22 -1.41 7.97 -18.22
C ARG A 22 -2.58 7.16 -17.65
N ASP A 23 -3.75 7.76 -17.63
CA ASP A 23 -4.97 7.04 -17.28
C ASP A 23 -5.18 5.87 -18.26
N GLY A 24 -5.37 4.67 -17.71
CA GLY A 24 -5.53 3.45 -18.50
C GLY A 24 -4.24 2.66 -18.75
N ASP A 25 -3.06 3.23 -18.54
CA ASP A 25 -1.81 2.48 -18.67
C ASP A 25 -1.68 1.40 -17.57
N ASP A 26 -1.10 0.25 -17.93
CA ASP A 26 -0.75 -0.79 -16.95
C ASP A 26 0.34 -0.27 -16.01
N PRO A 27 0.07 -0.23 -14.69
CA PRO A 27 1.07 0.22 -13.72
C PRO A 27 2.21 -0.78 -13.50
N GLY A 28 2.21 -1.91 -14.22
CA GLY A 28 3.16 -3.00 -14.01
C GLY A 28 2.91 -3.79 -12.72
N PRO A 29 3.69 -4.86 -12.46
CA PRO A 29 3.45 -5.77 -11.32
C PRO A 29 3.46 -5.06 -9.96
N GLY A 30 4.43 -4.18 -9.71
CA GLY A 30 4.51 -3.41 -8.46
C GLY A 30 3.35 -2.43 -8.31
N GLY A 31 2.93 -1.78 -9.39
CA GLY A 31 1.79 -0.87 -9.41
C GLY A 31 0.45 -1.59 -9.20
N ARG A 32 0.29 -2.83 -9.70
CA ARG A 32 -0.89 -3.66 -9.43
C ARG A 32 -0.99 -4.04 -7.94
N ILE A 33 0.13 -4.40 -7.31
CA ILE A 33 0.18 -4.65 -5.88
C ILE A 33 -0.20 -3.38 -5.10
N LEU A 34 0.35 -2.22 -5.45
CA LEU A 34 -0.03 -0.94 -4.84
C LEU A 34 -1.53 -0.65 -5.03
N LYS A 35 -2.06 -0.89 -6.22
CA LYS A 35 -3.50 -0.76 -6.52
C LYS A 35 -4.35 -1.65 -5.62
N ALA A 36 -3.93 -2.90 -5.36
CA ALA A 36 -4.64 -3.80 -4.47
C ALA A 36 -4.80 -3.22 -3.07
N TRP A 37 -3.72 -2.70 -2.46
CA TRP A 37 -3.83 -2.06 -1.14
C TRP A 37 -4.60 -0.74 -1.16
N ARG A 38 -4.49 0.06 -2.22
CA ARG A 38 -5.19 1.37 -2.29
C ARG A 38 -6.67 1.27 -2.63
N HIS A 39 -7.05 0.40 -3.56
CA HIS A 39 -8.42 0.35 -4.10
C HIS A 39 -9.25 -0.81 -3.58
N LEU A 40 -8.64 -1.95 -3.26
CA LEU A 40 -9.32 -3.08 -2.66
C LEU A 40 -9.05 -3.22 -1.16
N GLY A 41 -8.22 -2.34 -0.60
CA GLY A 41 -7.88 -2.33 0.83
C GLY A 41 -9.00 -1.84 1.73
N GLU A 42 -10.07 -1.26 1.18
CA GLU A 42 -11.22 -0.81 1.96
C GLU A 42 -11.97 -1.99 2.58
N ARG A 43 -12.25 -1.90 3.89
CA ARG A 43 -12.97 -2.96 4.61
C ARG A 43 -14.30 -3.32 3.97
N ALA A 44 -15.02 -2.35 3.42
CA ALA A 44 -16.28 -2.56 2.74
C ALA A 44 -16.16 -3.39 1.45
N ALA A 45 -15.01 -3.32 0.77
CA ALA A 45 -14.77 -4.07 -0.45
C ALA A 45 -14.81 -5.59 -0.25
N MET A 46 -14.39 -6.08 0.93
CA MET A 46 -14.42 -7.51 1.30
C MET A 46 -15.83 -8.12 1.27
N LEU A 47 -16.85 -7.32 1.40
CA LEU A 47 -18.24 -7.75 1.42
C LEU A 47 -18.94 -7.56 0.05
N SER A 48 -18.22 -7.04 -0.96
CA SER A 48 -18.79 -6.84 -2.29
C SER A 48 -18.86 -8.16 -3.07
N LYS A 49 -19.91 -8.31 -3.90
CA LYS A 49 -20.10 -9.50 -4.74
C LYS A 49 -18.99 -9.67 -5.79
N ASP A 50 -18.37 -8.58 -6.20
CA ASP A 50 -17.36 -8.56 -7.25
C ASP A 50 -15.93 -8.68 -6.70
N TRP A 51 -15.79 -8.90 -5.41
CA TRP A 51 -14.49 -8.90 -4.74
C TRP A 51 -13.55 -9.98 -5.28
N THR A 52 -14.04 -11.22 -5.43
CA THR A 52 -13.26 -12.34 -5.98
C THR A 52 -12.80 -12.08 -7.42
N ILE A 53 -13.69 -11.49 -8.25
CA ILE A 53 -13.36 -11.13 -9.64
C ILE A 53 -12.24 -10.07 -9.66
N ASN A 54 -12.35 -9.06 -8.80
CA ASN A 54 -11.34 -8.01 -8.69
C ASN A 54 -9.99 -8.54 -8.20
N LEU A 55 -9.99 -9.48 -7.25
CA LEU A 55 -8.76 -10.15 -6.79
C LEU A 55 -8.13 -10.97 -7.91
N SER A 56 -8.93 -11.76 -8.64
CA SER A 56 -8.47 -12.52 -9.79
C SER A 56 -7.76 -11.63 -10.83
N ALA A 57 -8.36 -10.49 -11.18
CA ALA A 57 -7.80 -9.55 -12.13
C ALA A 57 -6.53 -8.86 -11.63
N LEU A 58 -6.49 -8.46 -10.35
CA LEU A 58 -5.35 -7.72 -9.78
C LEU A 58 -4.12 -8.59 -9.52
N PHE A 59 -4.34 -9.83 -9.10
CA PHE A 59 -3.25 -10.75 -8.77
C PHE A 59 -2.94 -11.75 -9.89
N GLU A 60 -3.65 -11.64 -11.05
CA GLU A 60 -3.50 -12.56 -12.19
C GLU A 60 -3.68 -14.04 -11.79
N VAL A 61 -4.59 -14.27 -10.85
CA VAL A 61 -4.93 -15.59 -10.35
C VAL A 61 -6.16 -16.10 -11.10
N ARG A 62 -6.18 -17.36 -11.49
CA ARG A 62 -7.35 -17.97 -12.13
C ARG A 62 -8.54 -17.93 -11.18
N PHE A 63 -9.65 -17.44 -11.70
CA PHE A 63 -10.95 -17.59 -11.06
C PHE A 63 -11.31 -19.09 -11.01
N GLY A 64 -11.81 -19.57 -9.86
CA GLY A 64 -12.21 -20.95 -9.66
C GLY A 64 -12.30 -21.33 -8.19
N ASP A 65 -12.72 -22.55 -7.91
CA ASP A 65 -13.06 -23.07 -6.57
C ASP A 65 -11.98 -22.76 -5.51
N ALA A 66 -10.70 -22.90 -5.86
CA ALA A 66 -9.60 -22.64 -4.95
C ALA A 66 -9.53 -21.18 -4.48
N LEU A 67 -9.81 -20.22 -5.38
CA LEU A 67 -9.85 -18.82 -5.01
C LEU A 67 -11.11 -18.51 -4.20
N ASP A 68 -12.24 -19.08 -4.56
CA ASP A 68 -13.49 -18.92 -3.84
C ASP A 68 -13.39 -19.46 -2.42
N ASP A 69 -12.79 -20.63 -2.21
CA ASP A 69 -12.56 -21.21 -0.89
C ASP A 69 -11.70 -20.29 -0.01
N VAL A 70 -10.61 -19.75 -0.55
CA VAL A 70 -9.74 -18.81 0.16
C VAL A 70 -10.49 -17.52 0.53
N VAL A 71 -11.30 -16.99 -0.39
CA VAL A 71 -12.10 -15.78 -0.16
C VAL A 71 -13.19 -16.01 0.89
N MET A 72 -13.88 -17.15 0.83
CA MET A 72 -14.86 -17.53 1.87
C MET A 72 -14.21 -17.68 3.24
N GLN A 73 -13.05 -18.31 3.30
CA GLN A 73 -12.31 -18.46 4.55
C GLN A 73 -11.85 -17.10 5.08
N ALA A 74 -11.36 -16.20 4.23
CA ALA A 74 -11.00 -14.84 4.60
C ALA A 74 -12.19 -14.08 5.21
N ALA A 75 -13.36 -14.15 4.57
CA ALA A 75 -14.58 -13.52 5.07
C ALA A 75 -15.01 -14.08 6.44
N LYS A 76 -14.95 -15.40 6.63
CA LYS A 76 -15.23 -16.05 7.91
C LYS A 76 -14.28 -15.61 9.01
N LEU A 77 -12.97 -15.60 8.72
CA LEU A 77 -11.94 -15.19 9.67
C LEU A 77 -12.01 -13.71 10.02
N ALA A 78 -12.42 -12.87 9.09
CA ALA A 78 -12.57 -11.44 9.31
C ALA A 78 -13.62 -11.09 10.38
N VAL A 79 -14.70 -11.85 10.48
CA VAL A 79 -15.78 -11.63 11.46
C VAL A 79 -15.67 -12.51 12.71
N GLY A 80 -14.73 -13.44 12.76
CA GLY A 80 -14.53 -14.39 13.85
C GLY A 80 -14.09 -13.73 15.18
N GLN A 81 -13.82 -14.53 16.19
CA GLN A 81 -13.34 -14.12 17.52
C GLN A 81 -11.85 -14.48 17.71
N GLY A 82 -11.21 -13.96 18.74
CA GLY A 82 -9.82 -14.26 19.11
C GLY A 82 -8.79 -13.31 18.48
N SER A 83 -7.54 -13.76 18.35
CA SER A 83 -6.43 -12.93 17.90
C SER A 83 -6.56 -12.54 16.42
N ALA A 84 -6.51 -11.23 16.14
CA ALA A 84 -6.52 -10.70 14.79
C ALA A 84 -5.30 -11.17 13.96
N VAL A 85 -4.13 -11.25 14.60
CA VAL A 85 -2.89 -11.68 13.95
C VAL A 85 -2.92 -13.19 13.67
N ALA A 86 -3.50 -13.99 14.56
CA ALA A 86 -3.67 -15.41 14.30
C ALA A 86 -4.62 -15.68 13.12
N ALA A 87 -5.74 -14.96 13.03
CA ALA A 87 -6.65 -15.04 11.90
C ALA A 87 -5.99 -14.61 10.58
N ALA A 88 -5.18 -13.56 10.61
CA ALA A 88 -4.38 -13.13 9.45
C ALA A 88 -3.35 -14.19 9.02
N ALA A 89 -2.68 -14.83 9.97
CA ALA A 89 -1.73 -15.90 9.68
C ALA A 89 -2.44 -17.13 9.08
N GLU A 90 -3.61 -17.48 9.60
CA GLU A 90 -4.41 -18.61 9.10
C GLU A 90 -4.86 -18.41 7.65
N VAL A 91 -5.42 -17.24 7.32
CA VAL A 91 -5.84 -16.97 5.93
C VAL A 91 -4.65 -16.94 4.97
N ALA A 92 -3.50 -16.41 5.40
CA ALA A 92 -2.31 -16.44 4.56
C ALA A 92 -1.82 -17.86 4.30
N ALA A 93 -1.79 -18.72 5.32
CA ALA A 93 -1.40 -20.13 5.17
C ALA A 93 -2.36 -20.88 4.22
N ALA A 94 -3.67 -20.68 4.38
CA ALA A 94 -4.66 -21.27 3.48
C ALA A 94 -4.48 -20.77 2.04
N SER A 95 -4.27 -19.47 1.84
CA SER A 95 -4.02 -18.92 0.51
C SER A 95 -2.76 -19.49 -0.13
N LEU A 96 -1.66 -19.63 0.63
CA LEU A 96 -0.42 -20.24 0.15
C LEU A 96 -0.61 -21.73 -0.18
N HIS A 97 -1.54 -22.43 0.48
CA HIS A 97 -1.86 -23.82 0.20
C HIS A 97 -2.69 -23.97 -1.09
N PHE A 98 -3.77 -23.18 -1.23
CA PHE A 98 -4.70 -23.29 -2.35
C PHE A 98 -4.21 -22.54 -3.60
N VAL A 99 -3.45 -21.47 -3.43
CA VAL A 99 -2.94 -20.61 -4.52
C VAL A 99 -1.43 -20.36 -4.33
N PRO A 100 -0.59 -21.41 -4.35
CA PRO A 100 0.82 -21.31 -3.94
C PRO A 100 1.68 -20.41 -4.85
N GLN A 101 1.23 -20.15 -6.08
CA GLN A 101 1.93 -19.29 -7.04
C GLN A 101 1.74 -17.80 -6.74
N CYS A 102 0.87 -17.41 -5.82
CA CYS A 102 0.54 -16.01 -5.56
C CYS A 102 0.77 -15.58 -4.10
N GLU A 103 2.05 -15.51 -3.67
CA GLU A 103 2.43 -14.97 -2.37
C GLU A 103 1.83 -13.57 -2.09
N PRO A 104 1.78 -12.62 -3.06
CA PRO A 104 1.18 -11.31 -2.82
C PRO A 104 -0.30 -11.37 -2.42
N LEU A 105 -1.09 -12.26 -2.99
CA LEU A 105 -2.50 -12.46 -2.61
C LEU A 105 -2.61 -12.93 -1.16
N ALA A 106 -1.80 -13.92 -0.75
CA ALA A 106 -1.81 -14.44 0.61
C ALA A 106 -1.53 -13.34 1.64
N LEU A 107 -0.54 -12.51 1.38
CA LEU A 107 -0.17 -11.40 2.26
C LEU A 107 -1.20 -10.27 2.25
N TRP A 108 -1.80 -9.99 1.09
CA TRP A 108 -2.85 -9.02 0.98
C TRP A 108 -4.09 -9.45 1.80
N LEU A 109 -4.50 -10.72 1.68
CA LEU A 109 -5.61 -11.28 2.46
C LEU A 109 -5.33 -11.26 3.96
N ALA A 110 -4.07 -11.52 4.38
CA ALA A 110 -3.67 -11.41 5.77
C ALA A 110 -3.86 -9.98 6.32
N ASP A 111 -3.38 -8.97 5.59
CA ASP A 111 -3.52 -7.58 5.99
C ASP A 111 -4.99 -7.11 5.95
N MET A 112 -5.80 -7.63 5.02
CA MET A 112 -7.24 -7.37 4.96
C MET A 112 -7.99 -7.94 6.15
N VAL A 113 -7.76 -9.21 6.49
CA VAL A 113 -8.37 -9.85 7.66
C VAL A 113 -7.95 -9.13 8.94
N LEU A 114 -6.67 -8.76 9.05
CA LEU A 114 -6.16 -7.98 10.16
C LEU A 114 -6.89 -6.64 10.32
N ALA A 115 -7.00 -5.86 9.23
CA ALA A 115 -7.69 -4.57 9.22
C ALA A 115 -9.17 -4.71 9.60
N HIS A 116 -9.85 -5.73 9.06
CA HIS A 116 -11.25 -5.99 9.35
C HIS A 116 -11.47 -6.31 10.85
N ARG A 117 -10.62 -7.18 11.41
CA ARG A 117 -10.64 -7.56 12.82
C ARG A 117 -10.37 -6.38 13.75
N LEU A 118 -9.46 -5.50 13.37
CA LEU A 118 -9.11 -4.29 14.11
C LEU A 118 -10.07 -3.11 13.82
N LYS A 119 -11.08 -3.32 12.96
CA LYS A 119 -12.07 -2.31 12.56
C LYS A 119 -11.45 -1.09 11.89
N TRP A 120 -10.32 -1.26 11.24
CA TRP A 120 -9.72 -0.20 10.44
C TRP A 120 -10.50 0.02 9.15
N PRO A 121 -10.60 1.25 8.65
CA PRO A 121 -11.31 1.54 7.40
C PRO A 121 -10.61 0.95 6.17
N MET A 122 -9.28 0.85 6.22
CA MET A 122 -8.44 0.37 5.11
C MET A 122 -7.38 -0.59 5.62
N ALA A 123 -6.99 -1.54 4.77
CA ALA A 123 -5.84 -2.39 5.02
C ALA A 123 -4.54 -1.62 4.76
N ALA A 124 -3.58 -1.77 5.67
CA ALA A 124 -2.21 -1.32 5.48
C ALA A 124 -1.30 -2.55 5.30
N PRO A 125 -0.25 -2.48 4.46
CA PRO A 125 0.66 -3.61 4.21
C PRO A 125 1.59 -3.84 5.41
N LEU A 126 1.08 -4.28 6.55
CA LEU A 126 1.84 -4.46 7.78
C LEU A 126 2.59 -5.79 7.77
N ILE A 127 1.88 -6.92 7.76
CA ILE A 127 2.50 -8.24 7.68
C ILE A 127 3.29 -8.32 6.37
N ALA A 128 2.67 -7.92 5.27
CA ALA A 128 3.28 -7.91 3.94
C ALA A 128 4.61 -7.14 3.87
N SER A 129 4.79 -6.07 4.64
CA SER A 129 6.00 -5.26 4.60
C SER A 129 7.19 -5.87 5.32
N GLN A 130 6.96 -6.73 6.33
CA GLN A 130 7.98 -7.21 7.26
C GLN A 130 8.20 -8.72 7.24
N ILE A 131 7.29 -9.50 6.61
CA ILE A 131 7.45 -10.95 6.51
C ILE A 131 8.67 -11.31 5.65
N ARG A 132 9.42 -12.30 6.06
CA ARG A 132 10.60 -12.76 5.34
C ARG A 132 10.24 -13.79 4.29
N ARG A 133 10.92 -13.77 3.14
CA ARG A 133 10.71 -14.79 2.08
C ARG A 133 10.95 -16.22 2.56
N GLY A 134 11.88 -16.41 3.51
CA GLY A 134 12.12 -17.72 4.11
C GLY A 134 10.91 -18.26 4.85
N ASP A 135 10.25 -17.39 5.62
CA ASP A 135 9.05 -17.74 6.39
C ASP A 135 7.87 -18.06 5.46
N LEU A 136 7.69 -17.29 4.37
CA LEU A 136 6.66 -17.57 3.35
C LEU A 136 6.86 -18.93 2.67
N ARG A 137 8.10 -19.25 2.28
CA ARG A 137 8.41 -20.53 1.66
C ARG A 137 8.21 -21.71 2.62
N ALA A 138 8.52 -21.52 3.90
CA ALA A 138 8.29 -22.53 4.93
C ALA A 138 6.79 -22.77 5.12
N ALA A 139 5.99 -21.71 5.23
CA ALA A 139 4.53 -21.78 5.38
C ALA A 139 3.86 -22.53 4.21
N GLY A 140 4.27 -22.25 2.98
CA GLY A 140 3.73 -22.94 1.79
C GLY A 140 4.04 -24.46 1.75
N LYS A 141 5.10 -24.91 2.42
CA LYS A 141 5.47 -26.33 2.50
C LYS A 141 4.83 -27.06 3.69
N ALA A 142 4.74 -26.39 4.84
CA ALA A 142 4.32 -27.01 6.11
C ALA A 142 2.80 -27.00 6.34
N GLY A 143 2.07 -26.13 5.62
CA GLY A 143 0.64 -25.93 5.86
C GLY A 143 0.33 -25.14 7.14
N ALA A 144 -0.96 -25.00 7.46
CA ALA A 144 -1.45 -24.19 8.59
C ALA A 144 -1.12 -24.77 9.99
N ALA A 145 -0.67 -25.99 10.08
CA ALA A 145 -0.41 -26.68 11.35
C ALA A 145 0.95 -26.33 11.99
N ASP A 146 1.81 -25.57 11.31
CA ASP A 146 3.12 -25.20 11.83
C ASP A 146 3.01 -23.99 12.77
N GLU A 147 3.46 -24.15 14.02
CA GLU A 147 3.52 -23.04 14.98
C GLU A 147 4.52 -21.93 14.61
N VAL A 148 5.46 -22.19 13.72
CA VAL A 148 6.48 -21.24 13.29
C VAL A 148 5.85 -20.10 12.48
N TRP A 149 4.89 -20.43 11.61
CA TRP A 149 4.24 -19.43 10.76
C TRP A 149 3.44 -18.37 11.54
N PRO A 150 2.55 -18.70 12.47
CA PRO A 150 1.87 -17.68 13.30
C PRO A 150 2.85 -16.79 14.08
N LYS A 151 3.95 -17.34 14.60
CA LYS A 151 5.00 -16.58 15.28
C LYS A 151 5.70 -15.61 14.31
N ALA A 152 6.01 -16.04 13.08
CA ALA A 152 6.59 -15.20 12.05
C ALA A 152 5.66 -14.03 11.66
N CYS A 153 4.37 -14.29 11.51
CA CYS A 153 3.35 -13.26 11.26
C CYS A 153 3.25 -12.27 12.43
N ALA A 154 3.23 -12.75 13.66
CA ALA A 154 3.18 -11.90 14.84
C ALA A 154 4.41 -10.98 14.95
N LEU A 155 5.60 -11.52 14.67
CA LEU A 155 6.82 -10.73 14.66
C LEU A 155 6.87 -9.72 13.51
N ALA A 156 6.39 -10.11 12.33
CA ALA A 156 6.26 -9.20 11.19
C ALA A 156 5.29 -8.05 11.51
N TYR A 157 4.13 -8.36 12.08
CA TYR A 157 3.18 -7.35 12.52
C TYR A 157 3.75 -6.40 13.57
N ALA A 158 4.42 -6.91 14.60
CA ALA A 158 5.01 -6.08 15.65
C ALA A 158 6.08 -5.11 15.09
N ARG A 159 6.94 -5.60 14.20
CA ARG A 159 7.94 -4.77 13.51
C ARG A 159 7.29 -3.71 12.63
N ALA A 160 6.26 -4.09 11.89
CA ALA A 160 5.54 -3.19 11.02
C ALA A 160 4.81 -2.10 11.83
N ALA A 161 4.19 -2.46 12.95
CA ALA A 161 3.52 -1.50 13.82
C ALA A 161 4.51 -0.48 14.41
N ALA A 162 5.69 -0.93 14.86
CA ALA A 162 6.75 -0.02 15.32
C ALA A 162 7.21 0.92 14.19
N SER A 163 7.50 0.38 13.00
CA SER A 163 7.90 1.21 11.85
C SER A 163 6.80 2.18 11.41
N ALA A 164 5.53 1.79 11.50
CA ALA A 164 4.40 2.66 11.19
C ALA A 164 4.27 3.81 12.20
N ALA A 165 4.52 3.56 13.49
CA ALA A 165 4.54 4.60 14.50
C ALA A 165 5.65 5.64 14.25
N ASP A 166 6.86 5.18 13.91
CA ASP A 166 7.98 6.06 13.56
C ASP A 166 7.66 6.90 12.30
N LEU A 167 7.10 6.25 11.27
CA LEU A 167 6.68 6.93 10.05
C LEU A 167 5.59 7.97 10.32
N TYR A 168 4.62 7.66 11.17
CA TYR A 168 3.57 8.60 11.56
C TYR A 168 4.15 9.87 12.20
N VAL A 169 5.07 9.72 13.15
CA VAL A 169 5.73 10.85 13.81
C VAL A 169 6.51 11.71 12.79
N ASP A 170 7.20 11.08 11.85
CA ASP A 170 7.95 11.79 10.81
C ASP A 170 7.00 12.53 9.83
N LEU A 171 5.92 11.89 9.40
CA LEU A 171 4.92 12.51 8.53
C LEU A 171 4.21 13.69 9.20
N VAL A 172 3.85 13.59 10.48
CA VAL A 172 3.26 14.71 11.24
C VAL A 172 4.22 15.90 11.25
N ARG A 173 5.49 15.69 11.57
CA ARG A 173 6.49 16.76 11.55
C ARG A 173 6.66 17.41 10.18
N ARG A 174 6.56 16.65 9.10
CA ARG A 174 6.64 17.17 7.74
C ARG A 174 5.38 17.92 7.35
N ALA A 175 4.20 17.42 7.72
CA ALA A 175 2.93 18.10 7.52
C ALA A 175 2.90 19.44 8.25
N ASP A 176 3.38 19.50 9.50
CA ASP A 176 3.49 20.75 10.26
C ASP A 176 4.38 21.77 9.54
N ARG A 177 5.53 21.36 9.00
CA ARG A 177 6.39 22.25 8.20
C ARG A 177 5.68 22.79 6.97
N LEU A 178 4.92 21.94 6.27
CA LEU A 178 4.14 22.34 5.11
C LEU A 178 3.06 23.38 5.52
N LEU A 179 2.34 23.13 6.61
CA LEU A 179 1.31 24.04 7.12
C LEU A 179 1.90 25.40 7.55
N VAL A 180 3.07 25.42 8.18
CA VAL A 180 3.79 26.67 8.53
C VAL A 180 4.27 27.42 7.28
N ALA A 181 4.58 26.70 6.20
CA ALA A 181 4.99 27.31 4.93
C ALA A 181 3.80 27.81 4.09
N ALA A 182 2.62 27.21 4.23
CA ALA A 182 1.44 27.51 3.43
C ALA A 182 1.07 29.00 3.35
N PRO A 183 1.04 29.79 4.45
CA PRO A 183 0.73 31.22 4.39
C PRO A 183 1.76 32.07 3.61
N LYS A 184 2.97 31.51 3.36
CA LYS A 184 4.04 32.19 2.60
C LYS A 184 3.96 31.94 1.10
N LEU A 185 3.02 31.10 0.68
CA LEU A 185 2.79 30.78 -0.73
C LEU A 185 1.84 31.82 -1.33
N ARG A 186 2.12 32.17 -2.58
CA ARG A 186 1.28 33.12 -3.34
C ARG A 186 0.71 32.34 -4.54
N GLY A 187 -0.60 32.41 -4.74
CA GLY A 187 -1.28 31.79 -5.88
C GLY A 187 -2.63 31.21 -5.50
N LYS A 188 -3.56 31.23 -6.44
CA LYS A 188 -4.94 30.75 -6.22
C LYS A 188 -5.02 29.25 -5.86
N ASP A 189 -4.03 28.47 -6.30
CA ASP A 189 -4.01 27.01 -6.15
C ASP A 189 -3.12 26.53 -4.98
N ALA A 190 -2.54 27.46 -4.20
CA ALA A 190 -1.60 27.12 -3.13
C ALA A 190 -2.27 26.26 -2.05
N ASP A 191 -3.43 26.65 -1.57
CA ASP A 191 -4.16 25.91 -0.51
C ASP A 191 -4.61 24.54 -1.00
N THR A 192 -5.08 24.44 -2.24
CA THR A 192 -5.45 23.16 -2.85
C THR A 192 -4.25 22.24 -2.96
N MET A 193 -3.08 22.76 -3.37
CA MET A 193 -1.86 21.96 -3.49
C MET A 193 -1.35 21.50 -2.11
N VAL A 194 -1.44 22.34 -1.09
CA VAL A 194 -1.12 21.96 0.30
C VAL A 194 -2.01 20.84 0.77
N ALA A 195 -3.31 20.91 0.54
CA ALA A 195 -4.25 19.85 0.89
C ALA A 195 -3.92 18.52 0.17
N ILE A 196 -3.62 18.58 -1.13
CA ILE A 196 -3.23 17.40 -1.91
C ILE A 196 -1.93 16.78 -1.37
N LEU A 197 -0.91 17.60 -1.07
CA LEU A 197 0.37 17.11 -0.55
C LEU A 197 0.26 16.45 0.84
N ILE A 198 -0.76 16.80 1.62
CA ILE A 198 -1.05 16.13 2.90
C ILE A 198 -1.74 14.78 2.67
N MET A 199 -2.59 14.69 1.63
CA MET A 199 -3.43 13.51 1.38
C MET A 199 -2.76 12.46 0.48
N GLU A 200 -1.79 12.86 -0.35
CA GLU A 200 -1.16 12.02 -1.35
C GLU A 200 0.34 11.84 -1.10
N ASP A 201 0.87 10.66 -1.43
CA ASP A 201 2.29 10.35 -1.24
C ASP A 201 3.21 11.21 -2.13
N ALA A 202 2.75 11.57 -3.32
CA ALA A 202 3.53 12.34 -4.28
C ALA A 202 2.65 13.07 -5.29
N GLN A 203 3.15 14.20 -5.78
CA GLN A 203 2.52 14.99 -6.82
C GLN A 203 3.51 15.35 -7.93
N PRO A 204 3.16 15.16 -9.22
CA PRO A 204 3.96 15.64 -10.32
C PRO A 204 3.90 17.17 -10.44
N ALA A 205 4.99 17.78 -10.89
CA ALA A 205 5.11 19.24 -11.03
C ALA A 205 4.11 19.91 -12.00
N GLY A 206 3.34 19.14 -12.76
CA GLY A 206 2.35 19.62 -13.73
C GLY A 206 0.91 19.17 -13.47
N ALA A 207 0.61 18.58 -12.33
CA ALA A 207 -0.69 17.94 -12.06
C ALA A 207 -1.83 18.90 -11.69
N GLY A 208 -1.60 20.19 -11.58
CA GLY A 208 -2.65 21.16 -11.31
C GLY A 208 -3.57 21.35 -12.53
N LYS A 209 -4.85 20.98 -12.42
CA LYS A 209 -5.85 21.15 -13.49
C LYS A 209 -6.07 22.64 -13.90
N THR A 210 -5.63 23.59 -13.09
CA THR A 210 -5.91 25.02 -13.22
C THR A 210 -4.66 25.89 -13.36
N ALA A 211 -3.50 25.44 -12.87
CA ALA A 211 -2.26 26.17 -12.95
C ALA A 211 -1.47 25.83 -14.23
N SER A 212 -0.87 26.82 -14.87
CA SER A 212 0.09 26.55 -15.94
C SER A 212 1.27 25.75 -15.38
N ASP A 213 1.85 24.83 -16.16
CA ASP A 213 3.05 24.05 -15.79
C ASP A 213 4.15 24.92 -15.14
N ARG A 214 4.27 26.16 -15.59
CA ARG A 214 5.25 27.13 -15.08
C ARG A 214 4.93 27.63 -13.67
N SER A 215 3.65 27.84 -13.34
CA SER A 215 3.23 28.28 -11.99
C SER A 215 3.37 27.14 -10.99
N SER A 216 3.00 25.92 -11.37
CA SER A 216 3.18 24.73 -10.54
C SER A 216 4.65 24.48 -10.21
N ARG A 217 5.54 24.54 -11.20
CA ARG A 217 6.99 24.38 -10.97
C ARG A 217 7.54 25.41 -9.99
N ARG A 218 7.18 26.68 -10.15
CA ARG A 218 7.59 27.76 -9.21
C ARG A 218 7.07 27.52 -7.79
N LEU A 219 5.84 27.00 -7.66
CA LEU A 219 5.26 26.66 -6.37
C LEU A 219 6.09 25.54 -5.70
N PHE A 220 6.40 24.43 -6.41
CA PHE A 220 7.21 23.36 -5.87
C PHE A 220 8.65 23.81 -5.56
N GLU A 221 9.29 24.61 -6.41
CA GLU A 221 10.61 25.19 -6.14
C GLU A 221 10.59 26.01 -4.84
N ARG A 222 9.53 26.80 -4.63
CA ARG A 222 9.35 27.58 -3.40
C ARG A 222 9.14 26.69 -2.18
N LEU A 223 8.32 25.62 -2.29
CA LEU A 223 8.09 24.66 -1.21
C LEU A 223 9.37 23.91 -0.83
N VAL A 224 10.17 23.52 -1.81
CA VAL A 224 11.47 22.89 -1.58
C VAL A 224 12.44 23.88 -0.91
N ALA A 225 12.50 25.12 -1.38
CA ALA A 225 13.36 26.17 -0.77
C ALA A 225 12.96 26.46 0.70
N LEU A 226 11.68 26.30 1.05
CA LEU A 226 11.17 26.42 2.42
C LEU A 226 11.36 25.16 3.26
N GLY A 227 11.89 24.06 2.67
CA GLY A 227 12.04 22.77 3.33
C GLY A 227 10.70 22.10 3.68
N ALA A 228 9.60 22.53 3.03
CA ALA A 228 8.25 22.03 3.28
C ALA A 228 7.93 20.74 2.51
N VAL A 229 8.57 20.52 1.36
CA VAL A 229 8.46 19.30 0.56
C VAL A 229 9.84 18.88 0.04
N ARG A 230 9.91 17.64 -0.43
CA ARG A 230 11.11 17.08 -1.06
C ARG A 230 10.83 16.68 -2.50
N GLU A 231 11.83 16.74 -3.33
CA GLU A 231 11.84 16.08 -4.63
C GLU A 231 12.16 14.60 -4.40
N LEU A 232 11.37 13.70 -5.00
CA LEU A 232 11.35 12.27 -4.68
C LEU A 232 11.96 11.38 -5.76
N THR A 233 12.23 11.91 -6.95
CA THR A 233 12.63 11.11 -8.12
C THR A 233 14.11 11.21 -8.47
N GLY A 234 14.81 12.29 -8.06
CA GLY A 234 16.20 12.55 -8.44
C GLY A 234 16.41 12.78 -9.95
N ARG A 235 15.34 13.10 -10.70
CA ARG A 235 15.38 13.25 -12.17
C ARG A 235 15.33 14.70 -12.60
N PRO A 236 15.97 15.07 -13.74
CA PRO A 236 15.88 16.43 -14.27
C PRO A 236 14.48 16.78 -14.79
N THR A 237 13.72 15.78 -15.27
CA THR A 237 12.37 15.92 -15.81
C THR A 237 11.42 14.95 -15.11
N PHE A 238 10.10 15.19 -15.20
CA PHE A 238 9.07 14.36 -14.57
C PHE A 238 9.28 14.19 -13.06
N ARG A 239 9.57 15.31 -12.39
CA ARG A 239 9.80 15.33 -10.96
C ARG A 239 8.52 15.10 -10.18
N LEU A 240 8.63 14.33 -9.11
CA LEU A 240 7.59 14.13 -8.11
C LEU A 240 8.01 14.80 -6.80
N TYR A 241 7.03 15.38 -6.13
CA TYR A 241 7.22 16.09 -4.86
C TYR A 241 6.28 15.53 -3.80
N GLY A 242 6.73 15.44 -2.56
CA GLY A 242 5.95 14.96 -1.41
C GLY A 242 6.55 15.40 -0.09
N LEU A 243 5.90 15.00 1.00
CA LEU A 243 6.35 15.26 2.38
C LEU A 243 7.62 14.51 2.73
#